data_96af88c3b223b0803d17e91a5e23abca
#
_entry.id   96af88c3b223b0803d17e91a5e23abca
#
_cell.length_a   1.000
_cell.length_b   1.000
_cell.length_c   1.000
_cell.angle_alpha   90.00
_cell.angle_beta   90.00
_cell.angle_gamma   90.00
#
_symmetry.space_group_name_H-M   'P 1'
#
loop_
_entity.id
_entity.type
_entity.pdbx_description
1 polymer ?
#
loop_
_entity_poly.entity_id
_entity_poly.type
_entity_poly.pdbx_seq_one_letter_code
_entity_poly.pdbx_strand_id
1 'polypeptide(L)'
;MERELPALSRLIWKDFKISNLFKIRDGYYNKKPPQEKNGNIPFLGATSMNNGITEFYSENTINYWDKVGCNSTNGYEKRYFEGNCLTVVNNGSVGYVYYQDHMFTCSHDMTPIYLKRYKLNKQIGMFLVRCMNKTGEM
;
A
#
# COMPACT_ATOMS: atom_id res chain seq x y z
N MET A 1 -32.12 -7.31 -8.09
CA MET A 1 -31.96 -7.08 -9.52
C MET A 1 -30.52 -6.79 -9.82
N GLU A 2 -29.90 -7.67 -10.56
CA GLU A 2 -28.51 -7.48 -10.92
C GLU A 2 -28.38 -6.39 -11.96
N ARG A 3 -27.48 -5.45 -11.72
CA ARG A 3 -27.13 -4.48 -12.73
C ARG A 3 -26.06 -5.09 -13.61
N GLU A 4 -26.30 -5.17 -14.88
CA GLU A 4 -25.24 -5.48 -15.80
C GLU A 4 -24.23 -4.33 -15.82
N LEU A 5 -22.96 -4.66 -15.60
CA LEU A 5 -21.91 -3.69 -15.77
C LEU A 5 -21.74 -3.39 -17.26
N PRO A 6 -21.61 -2.13 -17.64
CA PRO A 6 -21.35 -1.80 -19.05
C PRO A 6 -20.03 -2.42 -19.49
N ALA A 7 -19.95 -2.82 -20.74
CA ALA A 7 -18.69 -3.29 -21.31
C ALA A 7 -17.64 -2.18 -21.15
N LEU A 8 -16.41 -2.56 -20.81
CA LEU A 8 -15.33 -1.59 -20.59
C LEU A 8 -15.11 -0.68 -21.80
N SER A 9 -15.35 -1.18 -23.01
CA SER A 9 -15.24 -0.38 -24.23
C SER A 9 -16.27 0.73 -24.36
N ARG A 10 -17.36 0.66 -23.58
CA ARG A 10 -18.41 1.69 -23.59
C ARG A 10 -18.22 2.74 -22.52
N LEU A 11 -17.24 2.57 -21.63
CA LEU A 11 -16.97 3.54 -20.59
C LEU A 11 -16.18 4.70 -21.16
N ILE A 12 -16.45 5.88 -20.61
CA ILE A 12 -15.67 7.07 -20.94
C ILE A 12 -14.41 7.04 -20.07
N TRP A 13 -13.27 6.87 -20.70
CA TRP A 13 -11.99 6.83 -20.00
C TRP A 13 -11.39 8.24 -19.95
N LYS A 14 -10.95 8.64 -18.77
CA LYS A 14 -10.29 9.92 -18.55
C LYS A 14 -9.00 9.69 -17.78
N ASP A 15 -8.02 10.51 -18.08
CA ASP A 15 -6.78 10.51 -17.32
C ASP A 15 -6.95 11.34 -16.04
N PHE A 16 -6.51 10.80 -14.93
CA PHE A 16 -6.53 11.49 -13.64
C PHE A 16 -5.17 11.42 -13.00
N LYS A 17 -4.78 12.49 -12.32
CA LYS A 17 -3.61 12.43 -11.45
C LYS A 17 -3.97 11.64 -10.20
N ILE A 18 -3.09 10.75 -9.79
CA ILE A 18 -3.28 9.94 -8.57
C ILE A 18 -3.55 10.85 -7.37
N SER A 19 -2.82 11.97 -7.27
CA SER A 19 -3.00 12.91 -6.17
C SER A 19 -4.37 13.58 -6.13
N ASN A 20 -5.12 13.57 -7.22
CA ASN A 20 -6.49 14.11 -7.23
C ASN A 20 -7.48 13.12 -6.63
N LEU A 21 -7.23 11.82 -6.77
CA LEU A 21 -8.14 10.78 -6.31
C LEU A 21 -7.73 10.18 -4.97
N PHE A 22 -6.44 10.18 -4.68
CA PHE A 22 -5.89 9.51 -3.51
C PHE A 22 -5.11 10.46 -2.63
N LYS A 23 -5.22 10.24 -1.33
CA LYS A 23 -4.32 10.84 -0.35
C LYS A 23 -3.05 9.98 -0.32
N ILE A 24 -1.92 10.61 -0.61
CA ILE A 24 -0.63 9.92 -0.70
C ILE A 24 0.07 10.04 0.64
N ARG A 25 0.57 8.91 1.16
CA ARG A 25 1.31 8.88 2.41
C ARG A 25 2.70 8.31 2.18
N ASP A 26 3.62 8.70 3.04
CA ASP A 26 4.98 8.18 3.01
C ASP A 26 5.10 6.96 3.91
N GLY A 27 5.87 5.98 3.48
CA GLY A 27 6.24 4.87 4.34
C GLY A 27 7.12 5.34 5.49
N TYR A 28 7.15 4.55 6.55
CA TYR A 28 7.74 5.01 7.80
C TYR A 28 9.19 4.61 8.02
N TYR A 29 9.51 3.34 7.81
CA TYR A 29 10.81 2.83 8.21
C TYR A 29 11.86 2.96 7.13
N ASN A 30 13.05 3.38 7.53
CA ASN A 30 14.21 3.44 6.64
C ASN A 30 14.81 2.04 6.44
N LYS A 31 14.72 1.20 7.45
CA LYS A 31 15.27 -0.15 7.42
C LYS A 31 14.37 -1.07 8.24
N LYS A 32 14.15 -2.28 7.77
CA LYS A 32 13.32 -3.23 8.50
C LYS A 32 14.06 -3.81 9.71
N PRO A 33 13.33 -4.20 10.76
CA PRO A 33 13.94 -4.89 11.90
C PRO A 33 14.51 -6.26 11.50
N PRO A 34 15.36 -6.84 12.33
CA PRO A 34 15.82 -8.22 12.12
C PRO A 34 14.61 -9.16 12.07
N GLN A 35 14.73 -10.20 11.28
CA GLN A 35 13.69 -11.22 11.13
C GLN A 35 13.35 -11.84 12.48
N GLU A 36 12.06 -11.99 12.75
CA GLU A 36 11.61 -12.66 13.97
C GLU A 36 10.55 -13.73 13.65
N LYS A 37 10.36 -14.63 14.60
CA LYS A 37 9.31 -15.65 14.52
C LYS A 37 8.06 -15.14 15.22
N ASN A 38 6.92 -15.64 14.86
CA ASN A 38 5.66 -15.38 15.56
C ASN A 38 5.11 -13.93 15.52
N GLY A 39 5.60 -13.12 14.63
CA GLY A 39 4.99 -11.81 14.37
C GLY A 39 3.70 -11.94 13.58
N ASN A 40 2.79 -11.01 13.78
CA ASN A 40 1.51 -11.00 13.06
C ASN A 40 1.21 -9.68 12.33
N ILE A 41 2.09 -8.70 12.46
CA ILE A 41 1.92 -7.41 11.77
C ILE A 41 2.70 -7.46 10.47
N PRO A 42 2.02 -7.32 9.31
CA PRO A 42 2.71 -7.33 8.02
C PRO A 42 3.61 -6.11 7.87
N PHE A 43 4.82 -6.33 7.42
CA PHE A 43 5.77 -5.29 7.05
C PHE A 43 5.93 -5.31 5.54
N LEU A 44 5.58 -4.20 4.90
CA LEU A 44 5.64 -4.08 3.45
C LEU A 44 6.95 -3.44 3.02
N GLY A 45 7.52 -3.97 1.98
CA GLY A 45 8.78 -3.47 1.41
C GLY A 45 8.79 -3.58 -0.11
N ALA A 46 9.91 -3.21 -0.70
CA ALA A 46 10.07 -3.19 -2.14
C ALA A 46 10.21 -4.62 -2.68
N THR A 47 9.10 -5.25 -2.96
CA THR A 47 9.08 -6.60 -3.53
C THR A 47 8.00 -6.71 -4.60
N SER A 48 8.22 -7.60 -5.55
CA SER A 48 7.26 -7.94 -6.59
C SER A 48 6.41 -9.16 -6.24
N MET A 49 6.49 -9.64 -4.99
CA MET A 49 5.82 -10.86 -4.55
C MET A 49 5.07 -10.65 -3.24
N ASN A 50 4.27 -11.63 -2.88
CA ASN A 50 3.60 -11.74 -1.58
C ASN A 50 2.78 -10.52 -1.16
N ASN A 51 2.11 -9.88 -2.09
CA ASN A 51 1.30 -8.70 -1.84
C ASN A 51 2.09 -7.57 -1.17
N GLY A 52 3.40 -7.49 -1.45
CA GLY A 52 4.29 -6.50 -0.86
C GLY A 52 4.81 -6.86 0.53
N ILE A 53 4.34 -7.96 1.11
CA ILE A 53 4.75 -8.36 2.46
C ILE A 53 6.11 -9.04 2.42
N THR A 54 7.07 -8.46 3.13
CA THR A 54 8.42 -9.04 3.22
C THR A 54 8.60 -9.83 4.51
N GLU A 55 7.97 -9.40 5.59
CA GLU A 55 8.13 -9.99 6.92
C GLU A 55 6.87 -9.76 7.74
N PHE A 56 6.78 -10.49 8.85
CA PHE A 56 5.79 -10.24 9.90
C PHE A 56 6.51 -9.96 11.21
N TYR A 57 6.08 -8.96 11.95
CA TYR A 57 6.70 -8.58 13.22
C TYR A 57 5.68 -8.48 14.33
N SER A 58 6.15 -8.56 15.57
CA SER A 58 5.32 -8.29 16.73
C SER A 58 5.11 -6.79 16.91
N GLU A 59 4.06 -6.43 17.62
CA GLU A 59 3.78 -5.04 17.95
C GLU A 59 4.95 -4.42 18.73
N ASN A 60 5.53 -5.17 19.64
CA ASN A 60 6.66 -4.69 20.43
C ASN A 60 7.85 -4.30 19.54
N THR A 61 8.18 -5.16 18.56
CA THR A 61 9.28 -4.88 17.64
C THR A 61 9.01 -3.61 16.83
N ILE A 62 7.81 -3.48 16.29
CA ILE A 62 7.44 -2.31 15.49
C ILE A 62 7.49 -1.04 16.33
N ASN A 63 6.98 -1.07 17.55
CA ASN A 63 6.91 0.11 18.39
C ASN A 63 8.27 0.65 18.82
N TYR A 64 9.24 -0.22 18.97
CA TYR A 64 10.56 0.17 19.47
C TYR A 64 11.66 0.25 18.42
N TRP A 65 11.37 -0.15 17.17
CA TRP A 65 12.37 -0.07 16.12
C TRP A 65 12.61 1.38 15.73
N ASP A 66 13.86 1.81 15.76
CA ASP A 66 14.23 3.22 15.61
C ASP A 66 14.77 3.63 14.24
N LYS A 67 14.85 2.71 13.29
CA LYS A 67 15.35 3.02 11.94
C LYS A 67 14.24 3.61 11.07
N VAL A 68 13.86 4.83 11.37
CA VAL A 68 12.77 5.55 10.71
C VAL A 68 13.32 6.44 9.60
N GLY A 69 12.48 6.71 8.62
CA GLY A 69 12.86 7.58 7.50
C GLY A 69 12.97 9.04 7.93
N CYS A 70 13.67 9.82 7.13
CA CYS A 70 13.96 11.22 7.46
C CYS A 70 12.71 12.10 7.56
N ASN A 71 11.61 11.71 6.93
CA ASN A 71 10.37 12.47 6.99
C ASN A 71 9.43 11.95 8.07
N SER A 72 9.87 10.96 8.84
CA SER A 72 9.05 10.42 9.88
C SER A 72 9.25 11.24 11.13
N THR A 73 8.64 12.40 11.15
CA THR A 73 8.69 13.22 12.37
C THR A 73 7.70 12.68 13.38
N ASN A 74 7.63 11.52 13.49
CA ASN A 74 7.35 10.95 14.47
C ASN A 74 6.29 10.81 15.26
N GLY A 75 5.30 10.42 15.09
CA GLY A 75 4.27 10.00 15.97
C GLY A 75 4.17 8.51 15.98
N TYR A 76 3.78 7.96 17.06
CA TYR A 76 3.50 6.55 17.21
C TYR A 76 2.50 6.07 16.15
N GLU A 77 1.50 6.87 15.87
CA GLU A 77 0.48 6.54 14.90
C GLU A 77 0.98 6.42 13.46
N LYS A 78 2.13 6.95 13.15
CA LYS A 78 2.71 6.84 11.81
C LYS A 78 3.39 5.50 11.55
N ARG A 79 3.59 4.72 12.58
CA ARG A 79 4.18 3.39 12.44
C ARG A 79 3.21 2.39 11.80
N TYR A 80 1.91 2.66 11.95
CA TYR A 80 0.87 1.77 11.47
C TYR A 80 -0.01 2.46 10.45
N PHE A 81 -0.43 1.72 9.47
CA PHE A 81 -1.32 2.19 8.41
C PHE A 81 -2.60 1.37 8.42
N GLU A 82 -3.73 2.03 8.26
CA GLU A 82 -5.00 1.33 8.13
C GLU A 82 -5.05 0.57 6.81
N GLY A 83 -5.78 -0.54 6.79
CA GLY A 83 -6.07 -1.28 5.58
C GLY A 83 -7.06 -0.54 4.68
N ASN A 84 -7.56 -1.24 3.68
CA ASN A 84 -8.46 -0.72 2.66
C ASN A 84 -7.79 0.43 1.88
N CYS A 85 -6.56 0.18 1.47
CA CYS A 85 -5.79 1.13 0.66
C CYS A 85 -4.95 0.39 -0.37
N LEU A 86 -4.36 1.14 -1.26
CA LEU A 86 -3.37 0.61 -2.19
C LEU A 86 -1.97 0.98 -1.69
N THR A 87 -1.01 0.11 -1.96
CA THR A 87 0.40 0.39 -1.67
C THR A 87 1.19 0.28 -2.97
N VAL A 88 2.00 1.28 -3.23
CA VAL A 88 2.77 1.39 -4.47
C VAL A 88 4.24 1.31 -4.14
N VAL A 89 4.98 0.46 -4.84
CA VAL A 89 6.42 0.37 -4.69
C VAL A 89 7.06 1.56 -5.39
N ASN A 90 7.77 2.39 -4.64
CA ASN A 90 8.37 3.61 -5.17
C ASN A 90 9.89 3.51 -5.38
N ASN A 91 10.51 2.43 -4.92
CA ASN A 91 11.95 2.21 -5.07
C ASN A 91 12.20 0.70 -5.21
N GLY A 92 13.21 0.31 -5.95
CA GLY A 92 13.46 -1.11 -6.22
C GLY A 92 12.55 -1.61 -7.33
N SER A 93 11.60 -2.49 -7.04
CA SER A 93 10.62 -2.99 -8.00
C SER A 93 9.51 -1.96 -8.25
N VAL A 94 9.90 -0.82 -8.80
CA VAL A 94 9.02 0.36 -8.95
C VAL A 94 7.79 0.05 -9.80
N GLY A 95 6.65 0.54 -9.34
CA GLY A 95 5.40 0.48 -10.09
C GLY A 95 4.47 -0.65 -9.71
N TYR A 96 4.92 -1.62 -8.92
CA TYR A 96 4.02 -2.65 -8.43
C TYR A 96 3.03 -2.05 -7.45
N VAL A 97 1.76 -2.42 -7.58
CA VAL A 97 0.67 -1.93 -6.75
C VAL A 97 -0.02 -3.10 -6.10
N TYR A 98 -0.33 -2.98 -4.82
CA TYR A 98 -1.01 -4.02 -4.06
C TYR A 98 -2.18 -3.44 -3.29
N TYR A 99 -3.21 -4.25 -3.04
CA TYR A 99 -4.32 -3.90 -2.17
C TYR A 99 -4.08 -4.49 -0.78
N GLN A 100 -4.18 -3.64 0.24
CA GLN A 100 -4.04 -4.07 1.63
C GLN A 100 -5.40 -3.98 2.31
N ASP A 101 -5.88 -5.11 2.81
CA ASP A 101 -7.19 -5.18 3.47
C ASP A 101 -7.08 -5.08 5.00
N HIS A 102 -5.89 -5.19 5.55
CA HIS A 102 -5.64 -5.14 6.98
C HIS A 102 -4.58 -4.11 7.32
N MET A 103 -4.50 -3.76 8.60
CA MET A 103 -3.45 -2.90 9.13
C MET A 103 -2.07 -3.46 8.82
N PHE A 104 -1.14 -2.60 8.54
CA PHE A 104 0.24 -2.95 8.20
C PHE A 104 1.20 -1.85 8.63
N THR A 105 2.49 -2.15 8.52
CA THR A 105 3.55 -1.16 8.59
C THR A 105 4.41 -1.29 7.34
N CYS A 106 5.21 -0.31 7.02
CA CYS A 106 6.00 -0.39 5.80
C CYS A 106 7.27 0.45 5.83
N SER A 107 8.20 0.08 4.95
CA SER A 107 9.40 0.87 4.71
C SER A 107 9.08 2.09 3.86
N HIS A 108 10.01 3.03 3.79
CA HIS A 108 9.88 4.23 2.96
C HIS A 108 9.90 3.92 1.46
N ASP A 109 10.20 2.68 1.07
CA ASP A 109 10.14 2.24 -0.33
C ASP A 109 8.71 1.97 -0.81
N MET A 110 7.76 2.02 0.10
CA MET A 110 6.33 1.84 -0.20
C MET A 110 5.58 3.14 0.03
N THR A 111 4.64 3.41 -0.85
CA THR A 111 3.78 4.58 -0.75
C THR A 111 2.34 4.12 -0.58
N PRO A 112 1.78 4.18 0.62
CA PRO A 112 0.35 3.92 0.81
C PRO A 112 -0.49 5.05 0.22
N ILE A 113 -1.55 4.70 -0.50
CA ILE A 113 -2.47 5.68 -1.08
C ILE A 113 -3.91 5.31 -0.70
N TYR A 114 -4.65 6.31 -0.23
CA TYR A 114 -6.01 6.15 0.26
C TYR A 114 -6.97 6.92 -0.60
N LEU A 115 -8.06 6.30 -1.02
CA LEU A 115 -9.08 6.96 -1.82
C LEU A 115 -9.70 8.10 -1.02
N LYS A 116 -9.76 9.29 -1.59
CA LYS A 116 -10.17 10.49 -0.84
C LYS A 116 -11.64 10.52 -0.46
N ARG A 117 -12.52 10.10 -1.34
CA ARG A 117 -13.96 10.26 -1.13
C ARG A 117 -14.63 9.05 -0.50
N TYR A 118 -14.08 7.88 -0.73
CA TYR A 118 -14.68 6.63 -0.29
C TYR A 118 -13.61 5.73 0.26
N LYS A 119 -13.99 4.87 1.17
CA LYS A 119 -13.10 3.82 1.65
C LYS A 119 -13.09 2.69 0.61
N LEU A 120 -11.91 2.23 0.22
CA LEU A 120 -11.82 1.12 -0.71
C LEU A 120 -12.37 -0.15 -0.10
N ASN A 121 -12.95 -1.00 -0.92
CA ASN A 121 -13.24 -2.36 -0.57
C ASN A 121 -12.37 -3.29 -1.43
N LYS A 122 -12.41 -4.58 -1.13
CA LYS A 122 -11.56 -5.56 -1.81
C LYS A 122 -11.82 -5.61 -3.31
N GLN A 123 -13.08 -5.56 -3.74
CA GLN A 123 -13.43 -5.66 -5.15
C GLN A 123 -12.88 -4.49 -5.94
N ILE A 124 -13.13 -3.27 -5.47
CA ILE A 124 -12.64 -2.06 -6.14
C ILE A 124 -11.12 -2.00 -6.04
N GLY A 125 -10.56 -2.33 -4.88
CA GLY A 125 -9.12 -2.34 -4.67
C GLY A 125 -8.40 -3.27 -5.64
N MET A 126 -8.88 -4.50 -5.78
CA MET A 126 -8.26 -5.47 -6.69
C MET A 126 -8.41 -5.08 -8.15
N PHE A 127 -9.53 -4.45 -8.51
CA PHE A 127 -9.71 -3.93 -9.86
C PHE A 127 -8.67 -2.84 -10.15
N LEU A 128 -8.48 -1.90 -9.23
CA LEU A 128 -7.51 -0.82 -9.39
C LEU A 128 -6.08 -1.35 -9.44
N VAL A 129 -5.74 -2.33 -8.62
CA VAL A 129 -4.43 -3.00 -8.65
C VAL A 129 -4.16 -3.55 -10.03
N ARG A 130 -5.12 -4.26 -10.59
CA ARG A 130 -4.95 -4.85 -11.93
C ARG A 130 -4.76 -3.78 -13.00
N CYS A 131 -5.54 -2.71 -12.95
CA CYS A 131 -5.42 -1.63 -13.92
C CYS A 131 -4.07 -0.91 -13.80
N MET A 132 -3.65 -0.62 -12.58
CA MET A 132 -2.41 0.14 -12.34
C MET A 132 -1.18 -0.70 -12.66
N ASN A 133 -1.17 -1.98 -12.32
CA ASN A 133 -0.06 -2.85 -12.65
C ASN A 133 0.07 -3.05 -14.16
N LYS A 134 -1.05 -3.15 -14.86
CA LYS A 134 -1.04 -3.30 -16.31
C LYS A 134 -0.44 -2.08 -17.00
N THR A 135 -0.77 -0.88 -16.53
CA THR A 135 -0.21 0.36 -17.09
C THR A 135 1.26 0.54 -16.70
N GLY A 136 1.67 0.05 -15.54
CA GLY A 136 3.05 0.13 -15.08
C GLY A 136 4.03 -0.76 -15.82
N GLU A 137 3.53 -1.72 -16.58
CA GLU A 137 4.36 -2.62 -17.37
C GLU A 137 4.82 -2.01 -18.71
N MET A 138 4.33 -0.87 -19.03
CA MET A 138 4.66 -0.23 -20.32
C MET A 138 5.85 0.70 -20.20
#